data_451ba646ed3a4ff4f11c31ae7d93c9b7
#
_entry.id   451ba646ed3a4ff4f11c31ae7d93c9b7
#
_cell.length_a   1.000
_cell.length_b   1.000
_cell.length_c   1.000
_cell.angle_alpha   90.00
_cell.angle_beta   90.00
_cell.angle_gamma   90.00
#
_symmetry.space_group_name_H-M   'P 1'
#
loop_
_entity.id
_entity.type
_entity.pdbx_description
1 polymer ?
#
loop_
_entity_poly.entity_id
_entity_poly.type
_entity_poly.pdbx_seq_one_letter_code
_entity_poly.pdbx_strand_id
1 'polypeptide(L)'
;MNQISIKLDKNIDMDFLNFGVLKEREIFYINLKLSDSQYEQFVFKTILFNLENKFIKELDGSIGSSFCDGLLRLNNTDKNSFIDKNANIIKINFPYDLDHRNFHEGLIAVMVDKKMGFANISGKLIIDAKFDWVGDFSQGLAMVKFNGKFGVIDKKGNFVIQAKFKAIRNFKENLAAVCLHDKWGFVDKKGKIAIAMKYNEVKDFSEGLAGVKIDNKWDFIDKKGNVVIQAKFKAIRNFKENLAAVCLNDKWGFIDKKGKIIIKAKYDFIDDKDDEMVMFGSKHGLYLLLFKENILGCFHEGLALARINKKYGFIDKNENLVIEAKYDEVEDFDKGLAIAKLDGKSGLLDKNGRVIVDFLYEKILVVNKDIIILVKNNEILIQKI
;
A
#
# COMPACT_ATOMS: atom_id res chain seq x y z
N MET A 1 21.00 -21.69 13.63
CA MET A 1 20.07 -20.78 12.92
C MET A 1 20.03 -21.23 11.46
N ASN A 2 18.87 -21.50 10.91
CA ASN A 2 18.77 -21.82 9.47
C ASN A 2 18.86 -20.52 8.69
N GLN A 3 19.98 -20.31 8.01
CA GLN A 3 20.27 -19.15 7.19
C GLN A 3 20.57 -19.62 5.76
N ILE A 4 19.99 -18.98 4.76
CA ILE A 4 20.37 -19.11 3.35
C ILE A 4 21.20 -17.88 2.98
N SER A 5 22.34 -18.11 2.34
CA SER A 5 23.16 -17.07 1.71
C SER A 5 23.10 -17.23 0.20
N ILE A 6 22.81 -16.16 -0.50
CA ILE A 6 22.81 -16.09 -1.96
C ILE A 6 23.77 -14.97 -2.35
N LYS A 7 24.91 -15.35 -2.94
CA LYS A 7 25.88 -14.41 -3.50
C LYS A 7 25.52 -14.12 -4.95
N LEU A 8 25.54 -12.86 -5.31
CA LEU A 8 25.24 -12.40 -6.66
C LEU A 8 26.49 -11.79 -7.29
N ASP A 9 26.76 -12.19 -8.52
CA ASP A 9 27.90 -11.68 -9.29
C ASP A 9 27.67 -10.27 -9.83
N LYS A 10 26.44 -9.77 -9.72
CA LYS A 10 25.99 -8.46 -10.21
C LYS A 10 25.50 -7.59 -9.09
N ASN A 11 25.62 -6.27 -9.25
CA ASN A 11 25.10 -5.31 -8.28
C ASN A 11 23.57 -5.34 -8.21
N ILE A 12 23.06 -5.33 -6.99
CA ILE A 12 21.62 -5.28 -6.71
C ILE A 12 21.17 -3.82 -6.74
N ASP A 13 20.10 -3.54 -7.51
CA ASP A 13 19.37 -2.29 -7.39
C ASP A 13 18.49 -2.36 -6.13
N MET A 14 18.92 -1.68 -5.06
CA MET A 14 18.27 -1.72 -3.76
C MET A 14 16.86 -1.12 -3.78
N ASP A 15 16.59 -0.18 -4.67
CA ASP A 15 15.26 0.44 -4.77
C ASP A 15 14.23 -0.52 -5.38
N PHE A 16 14.70 -1.46 -6.20
CA PHE A 16 13.85 -2.47 -6.84
C PHE A 16 13.72 -3.77 -6.05
N LEU A 17 14.50 -3.96 -4.99
CA LEU A 17 14.43 -5.17 -4.16
C LEU A 17 13.08 -5.24 -3.43
N ASN A 18 12.28 -6.23 -3.74
CA ASN A 18 11.03 -6.50 -3.06
C ASN A 18 10.81 -8.01 -2.85
N PHE A 19 9.83 -8.36 -2.03
CA PHE A 19 9.50 -9.74 -1.70
C PHE A 19 7.99 -9.96 -1.60
N GLY A 20 7.58 -11.23 -1.56
CA GLY A 20 6.21 -11.61 -1.30
C GLY A 20 6.08 -13.10 -0.96
N VAL A 21 4.83 -13.55 -0.86
CA VAL A 21 4.48 -14.93 -0.49
C VAL A 21 3.71 -15.57 -1.63
N LEU A 22 4.17 -16.73 -2.12
CA LEU A 22 3.46 -17.55 -3.11
C LEU A 22 2.46 -18.49 -2.46
N LYS A 23 2.90 -19.16 -1.39
CA LYS A 23 2.06 -20.06 -0.61
C LYS A 23 2.21 -19.68 0.85
N GLU A 24 1.11 -19.34 1.49
CA GLU A 24 1.10 -18.88 2.87
C GLU A 24 1.88 -19.84 3.78
N ARG A 25 2.87 -19.29 4.51
CA ARG A 25 3.81 -19.99 5.39
C ARG A 25 4.72 -21.06 4.77
N GLU A 26 4.75 -21.21 3.42
CA GLU A 26 5.54 -22.27 2.81
C GLU A 26 6.52 -21.78 1.74
N ILE A 27 6.08 -20.95 0.77
CA ILE A 27 6.92 -20.50 -0.34
C ILE A 27 6.90 -18.97 -0.42
N PHE A 28 8.10 -18.40 -0.44
CA PHE A 28 8.34 -16.96 -0.54
C PHE A 28 9.14 -16.64 -1.80
N TYR A 29 9.10 -15.40 -2.23
CA TYR A 29 9.92 -14.93 -3.35
C TYR A 29 10.59 -13.60 -3.07
N ILE A 30 11.73 -13.37 -3.71
CA ILE A 30 12.42 -12.08 -3.76
C ILE A 30 12.58 -11.70 -5.22
N ASN A 31 12.12 -10.52 -5.59
CA ASN A 31 12.40 -9.92 -6.88
C ASN A 31 13.68 -9.09 -6.81
N LEU A 32 14.52 -9.25 -7.80
CA LEU A 32 15.80 -8.56 -7.95
C LEU A 32 15.85 -7.84 -9.30
N LYS A 33 16.41 -6.65 -9.30
CA LYS A 33 16.91 -5.99 -10.50
C LYS A 33 18.42 -5.89 -10.36
N LEU A 34 19.12 -6.55 -11.26
CA LEU A 34 20.56 -6.65 -11.26
C LEU A 34 21.12 -5.77 -12.37
N SER A 35 22.10 -4.93 -12.06
CA SER A 35 22.82 -4.15 -13.06
C SER A 35 24.02 -4.94 -13.59
N ASP A 36 24.15 -5.03 -14.91
CA ASP A 36 25.35 -5.52 -15.57
C ASP A 36 26.26 -4.33 -15.87
N SER A 37 27.35 -4.22 -15.13
CA SER A 37 28.32 -3.12 -15.28
C SER A 37 28.99 -3.07 -16.67
N GLN A 38 28.89 -4.16 -17.44
CA GLN A 38 29.57 -4.29 -18.73
C GLN A 38 28.73 -3.86 -19.94
N TYR A 39 27.36 -3.84 -19.80
CA TYR A 39 26.46 -3.61 -20.93
C TYR A 39 25.37 -2.58 -20.67
N GLU A 40 25.36 -1.88 -19.54
CA GLU A 40 24.27 -0.99 -19.10
C GLU A 40 22.86 -1.64 -19.15
N GLN A 41 22.80 -2.96 -19.11
CA GLN A 41 21.56 -3.71 -19.16
C GLN A 41 21.12 -4.12 -17.76
N PHE A 42 19.81 -4.05 -17.53
CA PHE A 42 19.22 -4.58 -16.30
C PHE A 42 18.63 -5.97 -16.53
N VAL A 43 18.88 -6.87 -15.60
CA VAL A 43 18.29 -8.21 -15.58
C VAL A 43 17.36 -8.32 -14.40
N PHE A 44 16.14 -8.74 -14.65
CA PHE A 44 15.16 -9.01 -13.60
C PHE A 44 15.16 -10.51 -13.27
N LYS A 45 15.26 -10.81 -11.99
CA LYS A 45 15.29 -12.17 -11.46
C LYS A 45 14.34 -12.31 -10.29
N THR A 46 13.75 -13.49 -10.13
CA THR A 46 12.98 -13.85 -8.95
C THR A 46 13.57 -15.09 -8.32
N ILE A 47 13.90 -15.01 -7.03
CA ILE A 47 14.40 -16.14 -6.25
C ILE A 47 13.26 -16.66 -5.38
N LEU A 48 13.02 -17.97 -5.44
CA LEU A 48 12.03 -18.67 -4.63
C LEU A 48 12.71 -19.48 -3.53
N PHE A 49 12.16 -19.43 -2.33
CA PHE A 49 12.63 -20.17 -1.16
C PHE A 49 11.45 -20.62 -0.27
N ASN A 50 11.70 -21.59 0.62
CA ASN A 50 10.69 -22.11 1.55
C ASN A 50 10.93 -21.64 3.00
N LEU A 51 10.02 -22.00 3.92
CA LEU A 51 10.11 -21.65 5.35
C LEU A 51 11.35 -22.20 6.06
N GLU A 52 11.92 -23.29 5.56
CA GLU A 52 13.16 -23.85 6.07
C GLU A 52 14.38 -23.08 5.53
N ASN A 53 14.11 -21.96 4.82
CA ASN A 53 15.10 -21.14 4.13
C ASN A 53 15.89 -21.92 3.08
N LYS A 54 15.25 -22.91 2.44
CA LYS A 54 15.87 -23.64 1.34
C LYS A 54 15.54 -22.96 0.02
N PHE A 55 16.57 -22.76 -0.80
CA PHE A 55 16.42 -22.34 -2.18
C PHE A 55 15.56 -23.36 -2.95
N ILE A 56 14.55 -22.88 -3.67
CA ILE A 56 13.72 -23.72 -4.53
C ILE A 56 14.18 -23.57 -5.98
N LYS A 57 14.12 -22.35 -6.52
CA LYS A 57 14.59 -22.06 -7.88
C LYS A 57 14.69 -20.56 -8.15
N GLU A 58 15.39 -20.23 -9.22
CA GLU A 58 15.47 -18.89 -9.79
C GLU A 58 14.62 -18.83 -11.07
N LEU A 59 14.00 -17.68 -11.31
CA LEU A 59 13.18 -17.40 -12.49
C LEU A 59 13.67 -16.13 -13.16
N ASP A 60 13.67 -16.12 -14.49
CA ASP A 60 13.87 -14.91 -15.27
C ASP A 60 12.61 -14.03 -15.21
N GLY A 61 12.79 -12.75 -14.89
CA GLY A 61 11.70 -11.80 -14.72
C GLY A 61 11.37 -11.50 -13.25
N SER A 62 10.38 -10.67 -13.05
CA SER A 62 9.85 -10.29 -11.73
C SER A 62 8.43 -10.79 -11.53
N ILE A 63 8.10 -11.14 -10.32
CA ILE A 63 6.72 -11.51 -9.92
C ILE A 63 6.02 -10.24 -9.43
N GLY A 64 4.76 -10.06 -9.82
CA GLY A 64 3.91 -8.97 -9.32
C GLY A 64 3.66 -9.06 -7.80
N SER A 65 3.33 -7.96 -7.18
CA SER A 65 3.25 -7.83 -5.71
C SER A 65 2.03 -8.48 -5.05
N SER A 66 1.01 -8.87 -5.80
CA SER A 66 -0.26 -9.35 -5.24
C SER A 66 -0.61 -10.73 -5.77
N PHE A 67 -0.65 -11.72 -4.86
CA PHE A 67 -1.12 -13.05 -5.17
C PHE A 67 -2.66 -13.06 -5.15
N CYS A 68 -3.26 -13.30 -6.31
CA CYS A 68 -4.70 -13.33 -6.46
C CYS A 68 -5.13 -14.61 -7.18
N ASP A 69 -6.21 -15.23 -6.70
CA ASP A 69 -6.81 -16.43 -7.28
C ASP A 69 -5.85 -17.61 -7.51
N GLY A 70 -4.83 -17.70 -6.67
CA GLY A 70 -3.85 -18.78 -6.77
C GLY A 70 -2.78 -18.58 -7.84
N LEU A 71 -2.72 -17.41 -8.49
CA LEU A 71 -1.75 -17.07 -9.54
C LEU A 71 -1.13 -15.70 -9.31
N LEU A 72 0.16 -15.58 -9.66
CA LEU A 72 0.88 -14.32 -9.80
C LEU A 72 1.39 -14.19 -11.22
N ARG A 73 1.31 -13.00 -11.79
CA ARG A 73 1.91 -12.72 -13.08
C ARG A 73 3.42 -12.73 -12.98
N LEU A 74 4.07 -13.44 -13.91
CA LEU A 74 5.51 -13.40 -14.11
C LEU A 74 5.81 -12.40 -15.22
N ASN A 75 6.40 -11.27 -14.86
CA ASN A 75 6.80 -10.21 -15.79
C ASN A 75 8.15 -10.58 -16.41
N ASN A 76 8.11 -11.35 -17.46
CA ASN A 76 9.25 -11.72 -18.28
C ASN A 76 8.97 -11.39 -19.75
N THR A 77 9.79 -11.89 -20.66
CA THR A 77 9.59 -11.71 -22.11
C THR A 77 8.30 -12.36 -22.64
N ASP A 78 7.77 -13.37 -21.93
CA ASP A 78 6.51 -14.03 -22.25
C ASP A 78 5.38 -13.38 -21.42
N LYS A 79 4.61 -12.51 -22.07
CA LYS A 79 3.54 -11.71 -21.45
C LYS A 79 2.39 -12.53 -20.82
N ASN A 80 2.29 -13.82 -21.12
CA ASN A 80 1.21 -14.72 -20.71
C ASN A 80 1.64 -15.75 -19.67
N SER A 81 2.77 -15.51 -19.01
CA SER A 81 3.30 -16.39 -17.96
C SER A 81 2.80 -15.98 -16.59
N PHE A 82 2.36 -16.97 -15.83
CA PHE A 82 1.93 -16.85 -14.44
C PHE A 82 2.67 -17.90 -13.61
N ILE A 83 2.70 -17.70 -12.31
CA ILE A 83 3.22 -18.68 -11.36
C ILE A 83 2.13 -19.04 -10.35
N ASP A 84 1.95 -20.34 -10.07
CA ASP A 84 1.02 -20.82 -9.06
C ASP A 84 1.66 -20.84 -7.67
N LYS A 85 0.86 -21.16 -6.66
CA LYS A 85 1.29 -21.26 -5.25
C LYS A 85 2.33 -22.37 -4.99
N ASN A 86 2.56 -23.31 -5.93
CA ASN A 86 3.54 -24.37 -5.84
C ASN A 86 4.81 -24.03 -6.64
N ALA A 87 4.93 -22.80 -7.11
CA ALA A 87 6.04 -22.33 -7.94
C ALA A 87 6.09 -22.94 -9.35
N ASN A 88 4.97 -23.46 -9.87
CA ASN A 88 4.87 -23.91 -11.25
C ASN A 88 4.57 -22.74 -12.19
N ILE A 89 5.28 -22.68 -13.32
CA ILE A 89 4.98 -21.70 -14.37
C ILE A 89 3.80 -22.20 -15.19
N ILE A 90 2.78 -21.36 -15.29
CA ILE A 90 1.55 -21.62 -16.05
C ILE A 90 1.49 -20.62 -17.20
N LYS A 91 1.45 -21.13 -18.43
CA LYS A 91 1.24 -20.32 -19.64
C LYS A 91 -0.24 -20.35 -20.01
N ILE A 92 -0.84 -19.18 -20.13
CA ILE A 92 -2.23 -19.04 -20.53
C ILE A 92 -2.26 -18.36 -21.90
N ASN A 93 -2.82 -19.03 -22.90
CA ASN A 93 -2.92 -18.46 -24.24
C ASN A 93 -4.11 -17.51 -24.32
N PHE A 94 -3.85 -16.21 -24.23
CA PHE A 94 -4.86 -15.17 -24.43
C PHE A 94 -4.80 -14.66 -25.88
N PRO A 95 -5.94 -14.61 -26.59
CA PRO A 95 -6.02 -13.93 -27.88
C PRO A 95 -6.13 -12.41 -27.76
N TYR A 96 -5.96 -11.86 -26.55
CA TYR A 96 -6.12 -10.44 -26.20
C TYR A 96 -4.85 -9.87 -25.58
N ASP A 97 -4.69 -8.56 -25.67
CA ASP A 97 -3.68 -7.87 -24.87
C ASP A 97 -4.08 -7.86 -23.40
N LEU A 98 -3.18 -8.32 -22.55
CA LEU A 98 -3.35 -8.24 -21.11
C LEU A 98 -2.89 -6.87 -20.62
N ASP A 99 -3.73 -6.21 -19.85
CA ASP A 99 -3.29 -5.14 -18.98
C ASP A 99 -2.40 -5.76 -17.88
N HIS A 100 -1.28 -5.15 -17.54
CA HIS A 100 -0.22 -5.70 -16.65
C HIS A 100 -0.69 -6.12 -15.25
N ARG A 101 -1.96 -6.48 -15.09
CA ARG A 101 -2.60 -6.87 -13.84
C ARG A 101 -2.66 -8.39 -13.64
N ASN A 102 -2.98 -8.81 -12.43
CA ASN A 102 -3.22 -10.20 -12.05
C ASN A 102 -4.70 -10.58 -12.20
N PHE A 103 -5.00 -11.86 -12.01
CA PHE A 103 -6.36 -12.31 -11.80
C PHE A 103 -6.91 -11.81 -10.48
N HIS A 104 -8.17 -11.42 -10.47
CA HIS A 104 -8.92 -11.04 -9.28
C HIS A 104 -10.30 -11.70 -9.33
N GLU A 105 -10.55 -12.56 -8.36
CA GLU A 105 -11.80 -13.31 -8.24
C GLU A 105 -12.18 -14.12 -9.49
N GLY A 106 -11.17 -14.74 -10.14
CA GLY A 106 -11.30 -15.57 -11.34
C GLY A 106 -11.31 -14.83 -12.67
N LEU A 107 -11.16 -13.50 -12.66
CA LEU A 107 -11.19 -12.64 -13.83
C LEU A 107 -9.94 -11.77 -13.95
N ILE A 108 -9.50 -11.56 -15.19
CA ILE A 108 -8.37 -10.65 -15.51
C ILE A 108 -8.86 -9.61 -16.53
N ALA A 109 -8.42 -8.37 -16.35
CA ALA A 109 -8.70 -7.32 -17.31
C ALA A 109 -7.95 -7.57 -18.64
N VAL A 110 -8.67 -7.46 -19.75
CA VAL A 110 -8.14 -7.63 -21.11
C VAL A 110 -8.52 -6.43 -21.97
N MET A 111 -7.70 -6.17 -22.98
CA MET A 111 -7.95 -5.10 -23.97
C MET A 111 -8.23 -5.73 -25.32
N VAL A 112 -9.33 -5.28 -25.95
CA VAL A 112 -9.74 -5.62 -27.32
C VAL A 112 -10.14 -4.31 -27.99
N ASP A 113 -9.55 -3.97 -29.13
CA ASP A 113 -9.88 -2.78 -29.91
C ASP A 113 -9.92 -1.48 -29.06
N LYS A 114 -8.92 -1.29 -28.19
CA LYS A 114 -8.80 -0.13 -27.28
C LYS A 114 -9.92 -0.02 -26.24
N LYS A 115 -10.74 -1.05 -26.06
CA LYS A 115 -11.73 -1.15 -24.99
C LYS A 115 -11.35 -2.28 -24.04
N MET A 116 -11.77 -2.15 -22.80
CA MET A 116 -11.46 -3.11 -21.75
C MET A 116 -12.68 -3.98 -21.42
N GLY A 117 -12.41 -5.23 -21.15
CA GLY A 117 -13.35 -6.23 -20.67
C GLY A 117 -12.65 -7.19 -19.71
N PHE A 118 -13.23 -8.36 -19.49
CA PHE A 118 -12.65 -9.35 -18.61
C PHE A 118 -12.69 -10.76 -19.20
N ALA A 119 -11.59 -11.47 -19.08
CA ALA A 119 -11.48 -12.88 -19.43
C ALA A 119 -11.24 -13.75 -18.18
N ASN A 120 -11.57 -15.02 -18.28
CA ASN A 120 -11.28 -16.02 -17.25
C ASN A 120 -9.92 -16.69 -17.49
N ILE A 121 -9.54 -17.60 -16.59
CA ILE A 121 -8.28 -18.34 -16.65
C ILE A 121 -8.13 -19.24 -17.90
N SER A 122 -9.23 -19.63 -18.56
CA SER A 122 -9.16 -20.37 -19.83
C SER A 122 -8.97 -19.47 -21.05
N GLY A 123 -8.81 -18.16 -20.86
CA GLY A 123 -8.70 -17.18 -21.94
C GLY A 123 -10.04 -16.78 -22.59
N LYS A 124 -11.17 -17.25 -22.06
CA LYS A 124 -12.50 -16.91 -22.58
C LYS A 124 -12.93 -15.53 -22.06
N LEU A 125 -13.38 -14.67 -22.99
CA LEU A 125 -14.01 -13.39 -22.66
C LEU A 125 -15.34 -13.64 -21.93
N ILE A 126 -15.45 -13.14 -20.71
CA ILE A 126 -16.64 -13.29 -19.84
C ILE A 126 -17.46 -12.00 -19.85
N ILE A 127 -16.80 -10.86 -19.86
CA ILE A 127 -17.41 -9.53 -19.94
C ILE A 127 -16.84 -8.83 -21.16
N ASP A 128 -17.70 -8.46 -22.10
CA ASP A 128 -17.34 -7.84 -23.37
C ASP A 128 -16.47 -6.59 -23.16
N ALA A 129 -15.49 -6.41 -24.04
CA ALA A 129 -14.62 -5.25 -24.06
C ALA A 129 -15.37 -4.03 -24.61
N LYS A 130 -16.04 -3.30 -23.76
CA LYS A 130 -16.83 -2.10 -24.07
C LYS A 130 -16.50 -0.89 -23.20
N PHE A 131 -15.71 -1.08 -22.16
CA PHE A 131 -15.39 -0.05 -21.19
C PHE A 131 -14.16 0.75 -21.61
N ASP A 132 -14.11 2.04 -21.25
CA ASP A 132 -12.95 2.90 -21.46
C ASP A 132 -11.81 2.53 -20.50
N TRP A 133 -12.18 2.02 -19.32
CA TRP A 133 -11.28 1.55 -18.27
C TRP A 133 -12.04 0.63 -17.31
N VAL A 134 -11.32 -0.32 -16.71
CA VAL A 134 -11.84 -1.21 -15.66
C VAL A 134 -10.88 -1.29 -14.49
N GLY A 135 -11.39 -1.39 -13.27
CA GLY A 135 -10.64 -1.76 -12.07
C GLY A 135 -10.70 -3.27 -11.84
N ASP A 136 -9.95 -3.78 -10.88
CA ASP A 136 -9.98 -5.19 -10.52
C ASP A 136 -11.26 -5.55 -9.75
N PHE A 137 -11.69 -6.80 -9.85
CA PHE A 137 -12.80 -7.31 -9.06
C PHE A 137 -12.39 -7.42 -7.58
N SER A 138 -13.26 -6.93 -6.71
CA SER A 138 -13.13 -7.07 -5.27
C SER A 138 -14.54 -7.19 -4.66
N GLN A 139 -14.78 -8.23 -3.86
CA GLN A 139 -16.07 -8.52 -3.25
C GLN A 139 -17.23 -8.61 -4.26
N GLY A 140 -16.95 -9.21 -5.44
CA GLY A 140 -17.91 -9.40 -6.53
C GLY A 140 -18.19 -8.18 -7.40
N LEU A 141 -17.51 -7.06 -7.18
CA LEU A 141 -17.73 -5.78 -7.86
C LEU A 141 -16.43 -5.25 -8.49
N ALA A 142 -16.55 -4.60 -9.65
CA ALA A 142 -15.45 -3.88 -10.29
C ALA A 142 -15.91 -2.48 -10.71
N MET A 143 -15.06 -1.48 -10.46
CA MET A 143 -15.26 -0.15 -11.02
C MET A 143 -15.00 -0.18 -12.51
N VAL A 144 -15.80 0.55 -13.27
CA VAL A 144 -15.63 0.72 -14.71
C VAL A 144 -15.83 2.16 -15.12
N LYS A 145 -15.11 2.58 -16.17
CA LYS A 145 -15.39 3.83 -16.87
C LYS A 145 -16.10 3.50 -18.19
N PHE A 146 -17.25 4.07 -18.41
CA PHE A 146 -18.05 3.87 -19.61
C PHE A 146 -18.56 5.21 -20.11
N ASN A 147 -18.28 5.53 -21.39
CA ASN A 147 -18.58 6.84 -21.99
C ASN A 147 -18.10 8.02 -21.11
N GLY A 148 -16.86 7.91 -20.61
CA GLY A 148 -16.22 8.95 -19.79
C GLY A 148 -16.74 9.08 -18.36
N LYS A 149 -17.71 8.26 -17.91
CA LYS A 149 -18.27 8.28 -16.54
C LYS A 149 -17.97 6.98 -15.79
N PHE A 150 -17.83 7.08 -14.49
CA PHE A 150 -17.57 5.93 -13.63
C PHE A 150 -18.88 5.31 -13.14
N GLY A 151 -18.88 3.97 -13.10
CA GLY A 151 -19.91 3.12 -12.53
C GLY A 151 -19.29 1.87 -11.91
N VAL A 152 -20.12 0.93 -11.49
CA VAL A 152 -19.69 -0.35 -10.89
C VAL A 152 -20.50 -1.48 -11.54
N ILE A 153 -19.83 -2.57 -11.89
CA ILE A 153 -20.44 -3.77 -12.46
C ILE A 153 -20.26 -4.99 -11.56
N ASP A 154 -21.16 -5.96 -11.71
CA ASP A 154 -21.02 -7.31 -11.16
C ASP A 154 -20.16 -8.21 -12.08
N LYS A 155 -19.91 -9.45 -11.66
CA LYS A 155 -19.14 -10.46 -12.43
C LYS A 155 -19.82 -10.91 -13.73
N LYS A 156 -21.07 -10.56 -13.96
CA LYS A 156 -21.80 -10.81 -15.21
C LYS A 156 -21.70 -9.62 -16.17
N GLY A 157 -21.08 -8.50 -15.74
CA GLY A 157 -20.99 -7.28 -16.52
C GLY A 157 -22.22 -6.37 -16.43
N ASN A 158 -23.16 -6.66 -15.52
CA ASN A 158 -24.32 -5.81 -15.29
C ASN A 158 -23.96 -4.62 -14.41
N PHE A 159 -24.47 -3.45 -14.72
CA PHE A 159 -24.30 -2.28 -13.86
C PHE A 159 -25.08 -2.44 -12.56
N VAL A 160 -24.36 -2.52 -11.45
CA VAL A 160 -24.90 -2.38 -10.09
C VAL A 160 -25.02 -0.89 -9.74
N ILE A 161 -24.06 -0.09 -10.19
CA ILE A 161 -24.07 1.36 -10.12
C ILE A 161 -23.89 1.89 -11.54
N GLN A 162 -24.90 2.58 -12.06
CA GLN A 162 -24.87 3.17 -13.39
C GLN A 162 -23.68 4.12 -13.59
N ALA A 163 -23.07 4.10 -14.77
CA ALA A 163 -21.96 4.98 -15.13
C ALA A 163 -22.44 6.42 -15.29
N LYS A 164 -22.45 7.19 -14.21
CA LYS A 164 -22.88 8.60 -14.17
C LYS A 164 -21.95 9.50 -13.37
N PHE A 165 -21.06 8.94 -12.55
CA PHE A 165 -20.22 9.70 -11.66
C PHE A 165 -18.96 10.23 -12.35
N LYS A 166 -18.48 11.41 -11.93
CA LYS A 166 -17.21 11.98 -12.34
C LYS A 166 -16.03 11.18 -11.74
N ALA A 167 -16.20 10.66 -10.52
CA ALA A 167 -15.25 9.81 -9.83
C ALA A 167 -15.97 8.87 -8.85
N ILE A 168 -15.38 7.70 -8.62
CA ILE A 168 -15.74 6.74 -7.56
C ILE A 168 -14.43 6.28 -6.93
N ARG A 169 -14.40 6.11 -5.60
CA ARG A 169 -13.32 5.45 -4.89
C ARG A 169 -13.69 4.01 -4.51
N ASN A 170 -12.70 3.25 -4.08
CA ASN A 170 -12.93 1.89 -3.59
C ASN A 170 -13.89 1.85 -2.40
N PHE A 171 -14.64 0.77 -2.28
CA PHE A 171 -15.49 0.57 -1.11
C PHE A 171 -14.63 0.39 0.15
N LYS A 172 -14.87 1.25 1.12
CA LYS A 172 -14.34 1.15 2.47
C LYS A 172 -15.51 1.06 3.44
N GLU A 173 -15.49 0.08 4.31
CA GLU A 173 -16.56 -0.17 5.30
C GLU A 173 -17.97 -0.20 4.71
N ASN A 174 -18.11 -0.80 3.49
CA ASN A 174 -19.33 -0.94 2.68
C ASN A 174 -19.86 0.35 2.04
N LEU A 175 -19.13 1.44 2.08
CA LEU A 175 -19.45 2.70 1.42
C LEU A 175 -18.33 3.10 0.45
N ALA A 176 -18.71 3.65 -0.71
CA ALA A 176 -17.80 4.22 -1.69
C ALA A 176 -18.05 5.73 -1.81
N ALA A 177 -16.98 6.50 -1.75
CA ALA A 177 -17.05 7.93 -2.06
C ALA A 177 -17.31 8.12 -3.55
N VAL A 178 -18.29 8.96 -3.89
CA VAL A 178 -18.68 9.28 -5.28
C VAL A 178 -18.75 10.78 -5.49
N CYS A 179 -18.35 11.22 -6.69
CA CYS A 179 -18.41 12.62 -7.10
C CYS A 179 -19.43 12.80 -8.25
N LEU A 180 -20.39 13.69 -8.06
CA LEU A 180 -21.34 14.08 -9.07
C LEU A 180 -21.50 15.61 -9.03
N HIS A 181 -21.40 16.27 -10.19
CA HIS A 181 -21.45 17.75 -10.31
C HIS A 181 -20.48 18.46 -9.32
N ASP A 182 -19.24 17.94 -9.26
CA ASP A 182 -18.16 18.46 -8.39
C ASP A 182 -18.47 18.46 -6.89
N LYS A 183 -19.48 17.70 -6.46
CA LYS A 183 -19.77 17.43 -5.06
C LYS A 183 -19.63 15.95 -4.73
N TRP A 184 -19.06 15.72 -3.57
CA TRP A 184 -18.81 14.38 -3.04
C TRP A 184 -19.91 13.95 -2.05
N GLY A 185 -20.21 12.68 -2.06
CA GLY A 185 -21.08 11.98 -1.12
C GLY A 185 -20.71 10.49 -1.12
N PHE A 186 -21.60 9.64 -0.62
CA PHE A 186 -21.33 8.21 -0.51
C PHE A 186 -22.50 7.36 -1.00
N VAL A 187 -22.17 6.23 -1.62
CA VAL A 187 -23.14 5.21 -2.02
C VAL A 187 -22.79 3.87 -1.35
N ASP A 188 -23.81 3.04 -1.13
CA ASP A 188 -23.63 1.66 -0.68
C ASP A 188 -23.31 0.72 -1.87
N LYS A 189 -23.02 -0.54 -1.58
CA LYS A 189 -22.71 -1.57 -2.59
C LYS A 189 -23.85 -1.88 -3.56
N LYS A 190 -25.09 -1.46 -3.26
CA LYS A 190 -26.26 -1.60 -4.15
C LYS A 190 -26.49 -0.35 -5.00
N GLY A 191 -25.64 0.67 -4.87
CA GLY A 191 -25.75 1.94 -5.59
C GLY A 191 -26.76 2.93 -4.99
N LYS A 192 -27.32 2.62 -3.81
CA LYS A 192 -28.20 3.56 -3.09
C LYS A 192 -27.34 4.68 -2.49
N ILE A 193 -27.80 5.92 -2.65
CA ILE A 193 -27.18 7.07 -1.99
C ILE A 193 -27.36 6.93 -0.48
N ALA A 194 -26.23 6.71 0.22
CA ALA A 194 -26.19 6.66 1.68
C ALA A 194 -26.03 8.07 2.26
N ILE A 195 -25.18 8.89 1.63
CA ILE A 195 -24.94 10.28 2.03
C ILE A 195 -24.94 11.14 0.78
N ALA A 196 -25.79 12.17 0.77
CA ALA A 196 -25.99 13.05 -0.39
C ALA A 196 -24.68 13.74 -0.82
N MET A 197 -24.55 13.97 -2.14
CA MET A 197 -23.42 14.68 -2.74
C MET A 197 -23.54 16.17 -2.45
N LYS A 198 -22.89 16.63 -1.37
CA LYS A 198 -22.91 18.04 -0.94
C LYS A 198 -21.54 18.59 -0.50
N TYR A 199 -20.57 17.70 -0.31
CA TYR A 199 -19.25 18.05 0.20
C TYR A 199 -18.29 18.46 -0.91
N ASN A 200 -17.38 19.38 -0.63
CA ASN A 200 -16.35 19.80 -1.58
C ASN A 200 -15.28 18.72 -1.75
N GLU A 201 -14.97 18.01 -0.66
CA GLU A 201 -13.99 16.92 -0.60
C GLU A 201 -14.39 15.95 0.50
N VAL A 202 -14.00 14.69 0.40
CA VAL A 202 -14.21 13.68 1.43
C VAL A 202 -12.97 12.81 1.59
N LYS A 203 -12.82 12.21 2.74
CA LYS A 203 -11.93 11.06 3.00
C LYS A 203 -12.77 9.79 3.07
N ASP A 204 -12.16 8.62 2.80
CA ASP A 204 -12.85 7.35 2.92
C ASP A 204 -13.20 7.04 4.39
N PHE A 205 -14.22 6.22 4.60
CA PHE A 205 -14.56 5.75 5.95
C PHE A 205 -13.43 4.92 6.52
N SER A 206 -13.08 5.24 7.75
CA SER A 206 -12.11 4.48 8.56
C SER A 206 -12.57 4.49 10.01
N GLU A 207 -12.65 3.32 10.61
CA GLU A 207 -13.09 3.11 11.99
C GLU A 207 -14.47 3.76 12.31
N GLY A 208 -15.37 3.75 11.31
CA GLY A 208 -16.74 4.24 11.43
C GLY A 208 -16.95 5.71 11.13
N LEU A 209 -15.90 6.48 10.90
CA LEU A 209 -15.97 7.92 10.61
C LEU A 209 -15.30 8.25 9.26
N ALA A 210 -15.80 9.29 8.61
CA ALA A 210 -15.22 9.86 7.39
C ALA A 210 -15.03 11.36 7.53
N GLY A 211 -13.89 11.85 7.07
CA GLY A 211 -13.66 13.28 6.93
C GLY A 211 -14.46 13.87 5.78
N VAL A 212 -15.09 15.02 5.98
CA VAL A 212 -15.80 15.76 4.93
C VAL A 212 -15.44 17.23 5.00
N LYS A 213 -15.31 17.88 3.84
CA LYS A 213 -14.90 19.28 3.74
C LYS A 213 -16.05 20.14 3.29
N ILE A 214 -16.36 21.17 4.08
CA ILE A 214 -17.31 22.22 3.79
C ILE A 214 -16.61 23.55 4.06
N ASP A 215 -16.75 24.52 3.16
CA ASP A 215 -16.20 25.88 3.32
C ASP A 215 -14.73 25.91 3.76
N ASN A 216 -13.91 25.05 3.12
CA ASN A 216 -12.48 24.87 3.39
C ASN A 216 -12.12 24.36 4.80
N LYS A 217 -13.08 23.84 5.56
CA LYS A 217 -12.85 23.20 6.86
C LYS A 217 -13.30 21.75 6.85
N TRP A 218 -12.64 20.94 7.63
CA TRP A 218 -12.94 19.53 7.75
C TRP A 218 -13.76 19.22 9.00
N ASP A 219 -14.82 18.42 8.81
CA ASP A 219 -15.65 17.77 9.81
C ASP A 219 -15.41 16.26 9.77
N PHE A 220 -15.88 15.54 10.79
CA PHE A 220 -16.05 14.10 10.70
C PHE A 220 -17.52 13.73 10.83
N ILE A 221 -17.97 12.80 9.97
CA ILE A 221 -19.34 12.29 9.94
C ILE A 221 -19.37 10.79 10.20
N ASP A 222 -20.49 10.31 10.72
CA ASP A 222 -20.82 8.88 10.81
C ASP A 222 -21.35 8.33 9.46
N LYS A 223 -21.60 7.03 9.40
CA LYS A 223 -22.14 6.34 8.20
C LYS A 223 -23.57 6.74 7.85
N LYS A 224 -24.28 7.46 8.71
CA LYS A 224 -25.62 8.04 8.44
C LYS A 224 -25.52 9.46 7.92
N GLY A 225 -24.31 10.05 7.90
CA GLY A 225 -24.07 11.43 7.48
C GLY A 225 -24.29 12.47 8.59
N ASN A 226 -24.43 12.04 9.86
CA ASN A 226 -24.49 12.95 10.99
C ASN A 226 -23.09 13.46 11.32
N VAL A 227 -22.96 14.76 11.61
CA VAL A 227 -21.71 15.35 12.06
C VAL A 227 -21.44 14.90 13.50
N VAL A 228 -20.31 14.20 13.68
CA VAL A 228 -19.84 13.71 14.98
C VAL A 228 -18.84 14.69 15.59
N ILE A 229 -17.93 15.20 14.75
CA ILE A 229 -16.92 16.19 15.16
C ILE A 229 -17.03 17.39 14.23
N GLN A 230 -17.46 18.52 14.80
CA GLN A 230 -17.71 19.73 14.04
C GLN A 230 -16.42 20.48 13.68
N ALA A 231 -16.41 21.02 12.46
CA ALA A 231 -15.23 21.57 11.79
C ALA A 231 -14.52 22.71 12.50
N LYS A 232 -13.25 22.51 12.65
CA LYS A 232 -12.30 23.60 12.94
C LYS A 232 -10.97 23.35 12.23
N PHE A 233 -10.84 22.20 11.55
CA PHE A 233 -9.54 21.71 11.10
C PHE A 233 -9.22 22.22 9.70
N LYS A 234 -7.98 22.68 9.49
CA LYS A 234 -7.45 23.07 8.18
C LYS A 234 -7.14 21.82 7.33
N ALA A 235 -6.69 20.75 7.97
CA ALA A 235 -6.43 19.45 7.36
C ALA A 235 -6.65 18.34 8.39
N ILE A 236 -6.90 17.12 7.89
CA ILE A 236 -7.12 15.93 8.71
C ILE A 236 -6.50 14.70 8.04
N ARG A 237 -6.28 13.65 8.85
CA ARG A 237 -6.05 12.28 8.39
C ARG A 237 -7.21 11.39 8.84
N ASN A 238 -7.31 10.20 8.24
CA ASN A 238 -8.31 9.20 8.65
C ASN A 238 -8.05 8.72 10.08
N PHE A 239 -9.09 8.23 10.74
CA PHE A 239 -8.94 7.56 12.02
C PHE A 239 -8.13 6.28 11.86
N LYS A 240 -7.16 6.08 12.74
CA LYS A 240 -6.37 4.87 12.88
C LYS A 240 -6.03 4.66 14.36
N GLU A 241 -6.22 3.46 14.87
CA GLU A 241 -6.05 3.15 16.30
C GLU A 241 -6.82 4.09 17.24
N ASN A 242 -8.06 4.46 16.83
CA ASN A 242 -8.97 5.38 17.51
C ASN A 242 -8.49 6.84 17.60
N LEU A 243 -7.46 7.22 16.86
CA LEU A 243 -6.94 8.58 16.78
C LEU A 243 -6.98 9.09 15.34
N ALA A 244 -7.25 10.39 15.15
CA ALA A 244 -7.10 11.08 13.89
C ALA A 244 -6.14 12.25 14.05
N ALA A 245 -5.20 12.37 13.12
CA ALA A 245 -4.37 13.55 13.05
C ALA A 245 -5.18 14.73 12.50
N VAL A 246 -5.07 15.89 13.16
CA VAL A 246 -5.77 17.11 12.80
C VAL A 246 -4.84 18.31 12.81
N CYS A 247 -5.02 19.22 11.84
CA CYS A 247 -4.26 20.46 11.75
C CYS A 247 -5.08 21.64 12.26
N LEU A 248 -4.58 22.30 13.29
CA LEU A 248 -5.12 23.52 13.89
C LEU A 248 -4.04 24.59 13.89
N ASN A 249 -4.34 25.78 13.38
CA ASN A 249 -3.38 26.91 13.34
C ASN A 249 -2.01 26.50 12.76
N ASP A 250 -2.01 25.75 11.66
CA ASP A 250 -0.84 25.24 10.97
C ASP A 250 0.07 24.28 11.80
N LYS A 251 -0.45 23.79 12.92
CA LYS A 251 0.18 22.75 13.73
C LYS A 251 -0.68 21.50 13.79
N TRP A 252 -0.03 20.36 13.84
CA TRP A 252 -0.67 19.05 13.88
C TRP A 252 -0.69 18.49 15.30
N GLY A 253 -1.78 17.79 15.60
CA GLY A 253 -1.99 17.04 16.84
C GLY A 253 -2.96 15.90 16.58
N PHE A 254 -3.45 15.26 17.64
CA PHE A 254 -4.36 14.13 17.53
C PHE A 254 -5.62 14.32 18.38
N ILE A 255 -6.74 13.84 17.86
CA ILE A 255 -8.03 13.76 18.55
C ILE A 255 -8.52 12.33 18.60
N ASP A 256 -9.36 12.02 19.60
CA ASP A 256 -10.14 10.79 19.65
C ASP A 256 -11.44 10.89 18.83
N LYS A 257 -12.20 9.79 18.74
CA LYS A 257 -13.48 9.71 17.99
C LYS A 257 -14.60 10.61 18.55
N LYS A 258 -14.43 11.19 19.74
CA LYS A 258 -15.35 12.19 20.32
C LYS A 258 -14.88 13.62 20.07
N GLY A 259 -13.73 13.81 19.41
CA GLY A 259 -13.13 15.13 19.15
C GLY A 259 -12.34 15.69 20.34
N LYS A 260 -12.07 14.88 21.39
CA LYS A 260 -11.20 15.27 22.50
C LYS A 260 -9.76 15.28 22.01
N ILE A 261 -9.03 16.36 22.32
CA ILE A 261 -7.61 16.49 22.03
C ILE A 261 -6.85 15.50 22.93
N ILE A 262 -6.13 14.57 22.33
CA ILE A 262 -5.24 13.62 22.99
C ILE A 262 -3.81 14.13 22.93
N ILE A 263 -3.36 14.57 21.77
CA ILE A 263 -2.06 15.20 21.56
C ILE A 263 -2.29 16.63 21.06
N LYS A 264 -1.81 17.63 21.79
CA LYS A 264 -1.97 19.05 21.42
C LYS A 264 -1.34 19.34 20.07
N ALA A 265 -1.96 20.22 19.30
CA ALA A 265 -1.44 20.67 18.00
C ALA A 265 -0.17 21.53 18.20
N LYS A 266 0.99 20.89 18.06
CA LYS A 266 2.32 21.53 18.23
C LYS A 266 3.33 21.08 17.17
N TYR A 267 3.02 20.00 16.42
CA TYR A 267 3.93 19.44 15.42
C TYR A 267 3.78 20.16 14.08
N ASP A 268 4.89 20.30 13.35
CA ASP A 268 4.92 21.02 12.06
C ASP A 268 4.33 20.19 10.91
N PHE A 269 4.40 18.87 11.03
CA PHE A 269 3.94 17.95 10.01
C PHE A 269 3.57 16.60 10.64
N ILE A 270 2.63 15.90 9.99
CA ILE A 270 2.32 14.50 10.24
C ILE A 270 2.73 13.71 8.99
N ASP A 271 3.68 12.80 9.16
CA ASP A 271 4.05 11.84 8.14
C ASP A 271 3.02 10.70 8.16
N ASP A 272 2.33 10.50 7.05
CA ASP A 272 1.37 9.42 6.86
C ASP A 272 1.66 8.75 5.52
N LYS A 273 2.36 7.62 5.56
CA LYS A 273 2.70 6.84 4.37
C LYS A 273 1.48 6.22 3.70
N ASP A 274 0.35 6.13 4.42
CA ASP A 274 -0.91 5.56 3.90
C ASP A 274 -1.74 6.60 3.10
N ASP A 275 -1.36 7.88 3.06
CA ASP A 275 -2.07 8.89 2.26
C ASP A 275 -1.51 8.93 0.83
N GLU A 276 -2.32 8.56 -0.16
CA GLU A 276 -1.97 8.53 -1.59
C GLU A 276 -1.32 9.84 -2.11
N MET A 277 -1.51 10.96 -1.41
CA MET A 277 -0.88 12.25 -1.77
C MET A 277 0.63 12.31 -1.49
N VAL A 278 1.18 11.41 -0.69
CA VAL A 278 2.62 11.34 -0.39
C VAL A 278 3.35 10.37 -1.34
N MET A 279 2.61 9.46 -2.00
CA MET A 279 3.16 8.43 -2.90
C MET A 279 3.65 8.95 -4.26
N PHE A 280 3.37 10.17 -4.63
CA PHE A 280 4.06 10.78 -5.77
C PHE A 280 5.42 11.28 -5.30
N GLY A 281 6.43 10.42 -5.48
CA GLY A 281 7.85 10.73 -5.29
C GLY A 281 8.33 11.90 -6.16
N SER A 282 7.71 13.05 -5.96
CA SER A 282 8.30 14.29 -6.40
C SER A 282 9.44 14.60 -5.41
N LYS A 283 10.62 14.85 -5.95
CA LYS A 283 11.76 15.40 -5.18
C LYS A 283 11.34 16.57 -4.27
N HIS A 284 10.17 17.20 -4.50
CA HIS A 284 9.59 18.27 -3.71
C HIS A 284 8.98 17.83 -2.38
N GLY A 285 8.42 16.62 -2.26
CA GLY A 285 7.88 16.09 -1.00
C GLY A 285 9.00 15.82 0.02
N LEU A 286 10.09 15.20 -0.44
CA LEU A 286 11.27 14.94 0.39
C LEU A 286 11.96 16.27 0.83
N TYR A 287 11.99 17.28 -0.04
CA TYR A 287 12.56 18.60 0.29
C TYR A 287 11.78 19.32 1.40
N LEU A 288 10.46 19.22 1.43
CA LEU A 288 9.61 19.81 2.46
C LEU A 288 9.86 19.18 3.85
N LEU A 289 10.14 17.88 3.90
CA LEU A 289 10.46 17.17 5.15
C LEU A 289 11.81 17.57 5.73
N LEU A 290 12.81 17.89 4.90
CA LEU A 290 14.16 18.24 5.34
C LEU A 290 14.25 19.54 6.17
N PHE A 291 13.25 20.43 6.03
CA PHE A 291 13.24 21.75 6.71
C PHE A 291 12.32 21.81 7.93
N LYS A 292 11.58 20.74 8.29
CA LYS A 292 10.69 20.73 9.44
C LYS A 292 11.34 20.04 10.62
N GLU A 293 11.39 20.70 11.77
CA GLU A 293 12.12 20.24 12.95
C GLU A 293 11.34 19.21 13.77
N ASN A 294 10.01 19.32 13.83
CA ASN A 294 9.15 18.49 14.67
C ASN A 294 8.13 17.74 13.82
N ILE A 295 8.44 16.50 13.48
CA ILE A 295 7.57 15.63 12.69
C ILE A 295 7.03 14.54 13.62
N LEU A 296 5.73 14.22 13.47
CA LEU A 296 5.09 13.10 14.11
C LEU A 296 4.45 12.19 13.04
N GLY A 297 4.61 10.88 13.15
CA GLY A 297 3.92 9.90 12.30
C GLY A 297 2.53 9.56 12.84
N CYS A 298 1.73 8.85 12.04
CA CYS A 298 0.51 8.22 12.53
C CYS A 298 0.84 7.05 13.46
N PHE A 299 -0.12 6.69 14.33
CA PHE A 299 0.09 5.57 15.23
C PHE A 299 -0.01 4.23 14.50
N HIS A 300 0.98 3.38 14.72
CA HIS A 300 1.06 2.01 14.26
C HIS A 300 1.42 1.11 15.42
N GLU A 301 0.56 0.15 15.72
CA GLU A 301 0.74 -0.79 16.83
C GLU A 301 1.01 -0.10 18.20
N GLY A 302 0.40 1.09 18.41
CA GLY A 302 0.47 1.85 19.65
C GLY A 302 1.61 2.86 19.72
N LEU A 303 2.52 2.89 18.74
CA LEU A 303 3.64 3.81 18.66
C LEU A 303 3.55 4.71 17.43
N ALA A 304 4.03 5.92 17.53
CA ALA A 304 4.17 6.87 16.44
C ALA A 304 5.61 7.30 16.28
N LEU A 305 6.09 7.33 15.05
CA LEU A 305 7.37 7.92 14.69
C LEU A 305 7.41 9.39 15.15
N ALA A 306 8.49 9.79 15.80
CA ALA A 306 8.74 11.17 16.18
C ALA A 306 10.13 11.62 15.74
N ARG A 307 10.21 12.77 15.08
CA ARG A 307 11.48 13.40 14.72
C ARG A 307 11.79 14.51 15.70
N ILE A 308 12.90 14.38 16.41
CA ILE A 308 13.38 15.33 17.43
C ILE A 308 14.85 15.64 17.11
N ASN A 309 15.20 16.90 16.96
CA ASN A 309 16.59 17.32 16.66
C ASN A 309 17.16 16.59 15.42
N LYS A 310 16.37 16.47 14.34
CA LYS A 310 16.74 15.81 13.09
C LYS A 310 16.97 14.29 13.18
N LYS A 311 16.75 13.66 14.33
CA LYS A 311 16.82 12.21 14.54
C LYS A 311 15.44 11.64 14.82
N TYR A 312 15.24 10.38 14.46
CA TYR A 312 13.97 9.68 14.61
C TYR A 312 13.98 8.72 15.80
N GLY A 313 12.85 8.64 16.48
CA GLY A 313 12.53 7.71 17.53
C GLY A 313 11.03 7.44 17.55
N PHE A 314 10.50 6.91 18.63
CA PHE A 314 9.07 6.60 18.75
C PHE A 314 8.48 7.07 20.07
N ILE A 315 7.27 7.59 20.02
CA ILE A 315 6.48 7.97 21.20
C ILE A 315 5.22 7.12 21.32
N ASP A 316 4.70 7.00 22.54
CA ASP A 316 3.39 6.43 22.82
C ASP A 316 2.26 7.50 22.71
N LYS A 317 1.00 7.07 22.97
CA LYS A 317 -0.19 7.96 22.92
C LYS A 317 -0.21 9.01 24.07
N ASN A 318 0.65 8.87 25.07
CA ASN A 318 0.82 9.83 26.16
C ASN A 318 2.02 10.78 25.91
N GLU A 319 2.60 10.72 24.71
CA GLU A 319 3.81 11.45 24.31
C GLU A 319 5.10 11.07 25.09
N ASN A 320 5.12 9.89 25.73
CA ASN A 320 6.35 9.36 26.30
C ASN A 320 7.27 8.87 25.19
N LEU A 321 8.54 9.27 25.23
CA LEU A 321 9.56 8.77 24.33
C LEU A 321 9.90 7.32 24.72
N VAL A 322 9.37 6.35 23.96
CA VAL A 322 9.58 4.92 24.19
C VAL A 322 10.88 4.45 23.56
N ILE A 323 11.20 4.97 22.37
CA ILE A 323 12.45 4.68 21.66
C ILE A 323 13.15 6.01 21.39
N GLU A 324 14.36 6.15 21.91
CA GLU A 324 15.17 7.35 21.82
C GLU A 324 15.34 7.84 20.38
N ALA A 325 15.23 9.17 20.18
CA ALA A 325 15.40 9.80 18.87
C ALA A 325 16.90 9.93 18.53
N LYS A 326 17.47 8.85 17.99
CA LYS A 326 18.89 8.76 17.60
C LYS A 326 19.12 8.25 16.19
N TYR A 327 18.08 7.72 15.55
CA TYR A 327 18.18 7.09 14.23
C TYR A 327 18.09 8.12 13.10
N ASP A 328 18.75 7.84 11.98
CA ASP A 328 18.73 8.69 10.78
C ASP A 328 17.42 8.58 10.02
N GLU A 329 16.86 7.37 9.97
CA GLU A 329 15.58 7.02 9.37
C GLU A 329 14.95 5.90 10.18
N VAL A 330 13.61 5.82 10.17
CA VAL A 330 12.86 4.68 10.72
C VAL A 330 11.64 4.41 9.84
N GLU A 331 11.19 3.17 9.85
CA GLU A 331 9.89 2.78 9.31
C GLU A 331 8.90 2.55 10.46
N ASP A 332 7.60 2.66 10.15
CA ASP A 332 6.55 2.37 11.13
C ASP A 332 6.61 0.92 11.60
N PHE A 333 6.11 0.65 12.80
CA PHE A 333 6.00 -0.70 13.32
C PHE A 333 5.03 -1.54 12.47
N ASP A 334 5.49 -2.71 12.04
CA ASP A 334 4.68 -3.77 11.44
C ASP A 334 5.10 -5.11 12.06
N LYS A 335 4.10 -5.91 12.49
CA LYS A 335 4.32 -7.24 13.11
C LYS A 335 5.24 -7.20 14.33
N GLY A 336 5.22 -6.09 15.08
CA GLY A 336 6.03 -5.88 16.29
C GLY A 336 7.47 -5.43 16.04
N LEU A 337 7.84 -5.15 14.80
CA LEU A 337 9.20 -4.81 14.38
C LEU A 337 9.23 -3.49 13.61
N ALA A 338 10.30 -2.73 13.74
CA ALA A 338 10.56 -1.53 12.95
C ALA A 338 11.98 -1.56 12.37
N ILE A 339 12.11 -1.22 11.09
CA ILE A 339 13.41 -1.01 10.46
C ILE A 339 13.89 0.38 10.82
N ALA A 340 15.13 0.49 11.26
CA ALA A 340 15.78 1.78 11.51
C ALA A 340 17.14 1.85 10.82
N LYS A 341 17.58 3.06 10.48
CA LYS A 341 18.94 3.30 9.98
C LYS A 341 19.73 4.10 10.99
N LEU A 342 20.97 3.72 11.17
CA LEU A 342 21.97 4.41 11.97
C LEU A 342 23.29 4.41 11.20
N ASP A 343 23.88 5.59 11.00
CA ASP A 343 25.11 5.79 10.22
C ASP A 343 25.04 5.13 8.83
N GLY A 344 23.90 5.28 8.16
CA GLY A 344 23.65 4.75 6.81
C GLY A 344 23.44 3.23 6.72
N LYS A 345 23.41 2.51 7.84
CA LYS A 345 23.15 1.07 7.89
C LYS A 345 21.81 0.75 8.52
N SER A 346 21.12 -0.25 7.98
CA SER A 346 19.82 -0.72 8.47
C SER A 346 20.01 -1.72 9.62
N GLY A 347 19.16 -1.59 10.62
CA GLY A 347 18.98 -2.51 11.74
C GLY A 347 17.51 -2.74 12.01
N LEU A 348 17.17 -3.64 12.91
CA LEU A 348 15.80 -4.00 13.28
C LEU A 348 15.57 -3.85 14.77
N LEU A 349 14.47 -3.21 15.15
CA LEU A 349 14.09 -2.91 16.52
C LEU A 349 12.79 -3.61 16.90
N ASP A 350 12.67 -4.02 18.16
CA ASP A 350 11.37 -4.35 18.77
C ASP A 350 10.70 -3.08 19.35
N LYS A 351 9.45 -3.24 19.82
CA LYS A 351 8.65 -2.12 20.38
C LYS A 351 9.23 -1.48 21.66
N ASN A 352 10.18 -2.14 22.32
CA ASN A 352 10.88 -1.62 23.49
C ASN A 352 12.21 -0.92 23.12
N GLY A 353 12.52 -0.86 21.81
CA GLY A 353 13.77 -0.28 21.31
C GLY A 353 14.97 -1.21 21.43
N ARG A 354 14.76 -2.51 21.74
CA ARG A 354 15.85 -3.50 21.74
C ARG A 354 16.23 -3.80 20.27
N VAL A 355 17.53 -3.81 20.03
CA VAL A 355 18.09 -4.18 18.72
C VAL A 355 17.95 -5.70 18.53
N ILE A 356 17.16 -6.11 17.56
CA ILE A 356 16.96 -7.51 17.15
C ILE A 356 17.98 -7.89 16.09
N VAL A 357 18.30 -6.95 15.18
CA VAL A 357 19.34 -7.09 14.16
C VAL A 357 20.22 -5.85 14.19
N ASP A 358 21.53 -6.04 14.29
CA ASP A 358 22.51 -4.96 14.35
C ASP A 358 22.53 -4.11 13.07
N PHE A 359 22.97 -2.86 13.19
CA PHE A 359 23.07 -1.88 12.10
C PHE A 359 24.28 -2.16 11.20
N LEU A 360 24.21 -3.24 10.43
CA LEU A 360 25.31 -3.74 9.57
C LEU A 360 24.91 -3.88 8.10
N TYR A 361 23.63 -3.75 7.79
CA TYR A 361 23.04 -4.11 6.51
C TYR A 361 22.73 -2.88 5.66
N GLU A 362 22.74 -3.05 4.34
CA GLU A 362 22.35 -2.02 3.38
C GLU A 362 20.82 -1.91 3.29
N LYS A 363 20.15 -3.06 3.37
CA LYS A 363 18.68 -3.16 3.38
C LYS A 363 18.23 -4.32 4.23
N ILE A 364 17.10 -4.15 4.90
CA ILE A 364 16.36 -5.20 5.62
C ILE A 364 14.94 -5.23 5.06
N LEU A 365 14.38 -6.42 4.88
CA LEU A 365 12.98 -6.64 4.54
C LEU A 365 12.39 -7.61 5.57
N VAL A 366 11.27 -7.22 6.19
CA VAL A 366 10.54 -8.08 7.14
C VAL A 366 9.48 -8.85 6.37
N VAL A 367 9.73 -10.12 6.10
CA VAL A 367 8.78 -10.99 5.38
C VAL A 367 7.57 -11.30 6.27
N ASN A 368 7.84 -11.75 7.49
CA ASN A 368 6.83 -11.95 8.53
C ASN A 368 7.53 -11.84 9.91
N LYS A 369 6.81 -12.14 11.00
CA LYS A 369 7.36 -12.07 12.36
C LYS A 369 8.54 -13.03 12.63
N ASP A 370 8.75 -14.02 11.78
CA ASP A 370 9.75 -15.08 11.97
C ASP A 370 10.86 -15.06 10.92
N ILE A 371 10.67 -14.33 9.78
CA ILE A 371 11.61 -14.37 8.63
C ILE A 371 11.95 -12.96 8.18
N ILE A 372 13.23 -12.69 8.06
CA ILE A 372 13.78 -11.46 7.51
C ILE A 372 14.74 -11.75 6.36
N ILE A 373 14.87 -10.77 5.49
CA ILE A 373 15.86 -10.75 4.41
C ILE A 373 16.82 -9.60 4.71
N LEU A 374 18.10 -9.92 4.70
CA LEU A 374 19.19 -9.00 4.98
C LEU A 374 20.06 -8.87 3.74
N VAL A 375 20.45 -7.66 3.38
CA VAL A 375 21.32 -7.42 2.21
C VAL A 375 22.57 -6.69 2.64
N LYS A 376 23.73 -7.27 2.26
CA LYS A 376 25.05 -6.70 2.53
C LYS A 376 26.05 -7.15 1.48
N ASN A 377 26.80 -6.22 0.89
CA ASN A 377 27.90 -6.52 -0.05
C ASN A 377 27.48 -7.44 -1.20
N ASN A 378 26.34 -7.19 -1.85
CA ASN A 378 25.74 -8.04 -2.89
C ASN A 378 25.41 -9.48 -2.44
N GLU A 379 25.31 -9.71 -1.14
CA GLU A 379 24.87 -10.96 -0.56
C GLU A 379 23.47 -10.78 0.06
N ILE A 380 22.58 -11.69 -0.26
CA ILE A 380 21.25 -11.76 0.33
C ILE A 380 21.25 -12.90 1.35
N LEU A 381 20.93 -12.55 2.59
CA LEU A 381 20.79 -13.50 3.68
C LEU A 381 19.32 -13.61 4.05
N ILE A 382 18.78 -14.82 4.06
CA ILE A 382 17.42 -15.11 4.54
C ILE A 382 17.56 -15.78 5.89
N GLN A 383 16.97 -15.19 6.92
CA GLN A 383 17.19 -15.60 8.30
C GLN A 383 15.89 -15.69 9.06
N LYS A 384 15.77 -16.70 9.93
CA LYS A 384 14.78 -16.73 11.01
C LYS A 384 15.23 -15.88 12.19
N ILE A 385 14.31 -15.11 12.77
CA ILE A 385 14.48 -14.30 13.99
C ILE A 385 13.67 -14.85 15.15
#